data_51383fc14b588e2d25dc857e58f75f5c
#
_entry.id   51383fc14b588e2d25dc857e58f75f5c
#
_cell.length_a   1.000
_cell.length_b   1.000
_cell.length_c   1.000
_cell.angle_alpha   90.00
_cell.angle_beta   90.00
_cell.angle_gamma   90.00
#
_symmetry.space_group_name_H-M   'P 1'
#
loop_
_entity.id
_entity.type
_entity.pdbx_description
1 polymer ?
#
loop_
_entity_poly.entity_id
_entity_poly.type
_entity_poly.pdbx_seq_one_letter_code
_entity_poly.pdbx_strand_id
1 'polypeptide(L)'
;VESKDLIEYTQVIIHEADRLQVLVDRLLAPHRRPHVVGDVNIHEVCERVRSLIVAEFPKGLRVVRDYDTSIPEFRGDREQLIQAVLNIVHNAAQALSDRVAVGDAEIVLRTRINRQVTFGKQRYRLALELHVIDNGPGIPDEIKDRLFFPLVSGRDGGSGLGLNLAQTFVQQHHGLIECDSVPGRTDFKILIPLP
;
A
#
# COMPACT_ATOMS: atom_id res chain seq x y z
N VAL A 1 -8.78 -38.72 25.94
CA VAL A 1 -9.55 -37.56 25.46
C VAL A 1 -8.87 -36.28 25.89
N GLU A 2 -8.54 -36.08 27.17
CA GLU A 2 -7.91 -34.87 27.72
C GLU A 2 -6.50 -34.56 27.09
N SER A 3 -5.74 -35.58 26.71
CA SER A 3 -4.38 -35.41 26.15
C SER A 3 -4.41 -34.87 24.70
N LYS A 4 -5.41 -35.22 23.89
CA LYS A 4 -5.56 -34.72 22.51
C LYS A 4 -6.00 -33.28 22.50
N ASP A 5 -6.95 -32.94 23.34
CA ASP A 5 -7.49 -31.58 23.45
C ASP A 5 -6.40 -30.62 23.97
N LEU A 6 -5.54 -31.09 24.89
CA LEU A 6 -4.42 -30.30 25.38
C LEU A 6 -3.36 -30.03 24.30
N ILE A 7 -3.08 -31.01 23.45
CA ILE A 7 -2.16 -30.85 22.31
C ILE A 7 -2.74 -29.86 21.30
N GLU A 8 -4.02 -29.96 21.01
CA GLU A 8 -4.70 -29.03 20.08
C GLU A 8 -4.68 -27.60 20.58
N TYR A 9 -5.02 -27.37 21.85
CA TYR A 9 -4.94 -26.05 22.46
C TYR A 9 -3.50 -25.50 22.46
N THR A 10 -2.52 -26.33 22.73
CA THR A 10 -1.10 -25.92 22.69
C THR A 10 -0.68 -25.50 21.28
N GLN A 11 -1.10 -26.22 20.25
CA GLN A 11 -0.83 -25.88 18.86
C GLN A 11 -1.48 -24.55 18.46
N VAL A 12 -2.71 -24.31 18.89
CA VAL A 12 -3.41 -23.01 18.66
C VAL A 12 -2.65 -21.88 19.31
N ILE A 13 -2.21 -22.03 20.56
CA ILE A 13 -1.43 -21.03 21.28
C ILE A 13 -0.11 -20.71 20.55
N ILE A 14 0.63 -21.73 20.10
CA ILE A 14 1.86 -21.55 19.36
C ILE A 14 1.60 -20.81 18.05
N HIS A 15 0.58 -21.20 17.31
CA HIS A 15 0.23 -20.55 16.04
C HIS A 15 -0.12 -19.06 16.22
N GLU A 16 -0.90 -18.73 17.25
CA GLU A 16 -1.25 -17.35 17.58
C GLU A 16 -0.03 -16.54 18.07
N ALA A 17 0.85 -17.17 18.83
CA ALA A 17 2.11 -16.53 19.26
C ALA A 17 3.03 -16.22 18.06
N ASP A 18 3.19 -17.14 17.13
CA ASP A 18 3.96 -16.93 15.90
C ASP A 18 3.34 -15.82 15.04
N ARG A 19 2.01 -15.79 14.93
CA ARG A 19 1.28 -14.74 14.26
C ARG A 19 1.51 -13.36 14.89
N LEU A 20 1.43 -13.26 16.22
CA LEU A 20 1.73 -12.05 16.97
C LEU A 20 3.18 -11.60 16.76
N GLN A 21 4.14 -12.51 16.73
CA GLN A 21 5.54 -12.19 16.47
C GLN A 21 5.73 -11.55 15.09
N VAL A 22 5.10 -12.10 14.06
CA VAL A 22 5.12 -11.52 12.71
C VAL A 22 4.51 -10.10 12.70
N LEU A 23 3.39 -9.89 13.42
CA LEU A 23 2.76 -8.58 13.52
C LEU A 23 3.66 -7.57 14.24
N VAL A 24 4.27 -7.96 15.35
CA VAL A 24 5.23 -7.12 16.10
C VAL A 24 6.44 -6.76 15.23
N ASP A 25 7.00 -7.72 14.52
CA ASP A 25 8.14 -7.50 13.62
C ASP A 25 7.79 -6.51 12.50
N ARG A 26 6.59 -6.59 11.93
CA ARG A 26 6.10 -5.64 10.94
C ARG A 26 5.89 -4.24 11.50
N LEU A 27 5.36 -4.12 12.72
CA LEU A 27 5.19 -2.83 13.40
C LEU A 27 6.54 -2.17 13.74
N LEU A 28 7.55 -2.95 14.10
CA LEU A 28 8.87 -2.46 14.47
C LEU A 28 9.79 -2.26 13.27
N ALA A 29 9.50 -2.85 12.11
CA ALA A 29 10.32 -2.75 10.90
C ALA A 29 10.63 -1.29 10.49
N PRO A 30 9.67 -0.33 10.54
CA PRO A 30 9.93 1.07 10.24
C PRO A 30 10.97 1.73 11.16
N HIS A 31 11.07 1.24 12.39
CA HIS A 31 11.99 1.79 13.42
C HIS A 31 13.35 1.11 13.41
N ARG A 32 13.50 -0.04 12.74
CA ARG A 32 14.75 -0.81 12.69
C ARG A 32 15.72 -0.36 11.61
N ARG A 33 15.25 0.36 10.60
CA ARG A 33 16.10 0.87 9.52
C ARG A 33 16.29 2.37 9.65
N PRO A 34 17.53 2.87 9.58
CA PRO A 34 17.76 4.31 9.51
C PRO A 34 17.02 4.89 8.30
N HIS A 35 16.43 6.06 8.47
CA HIS A 35 15.85 6.83 7.38
C HIS A 35 17.00 7.37 6.50
N VAL A 36 17.11 6.85 5.28
CA VAL A 36 18.17 7.23 4.32
C VAL A 36 17.59 8.13 3.26
N VAL A 37 17.81 9.43 3.40
CA VAL A 37 17.33 10.44 2.45
C VAL A 37 18.31 10.61 1.30
N GLY A 38 17.80 10.47 0.09
CA GLY A 38 18.52 10.68 -1.17
C GLY A 38 17.63 11.31 -2.23
N ASP A 39 18.16 11.44 -3.43
CA ASP A 39 17.35 11.87 -4.58
C ASP A 39 16.50 10.71 -5.07
N VAL A 40 15.20 10.94 -5.23
CA VAL A 40 14.23 9.93 -5.62
C VAL A 40 13.52 10.34 -6.91
N ASN A 41 13.51 9.43 -7.86
CA ASN A 41 12.64 9.48 -9.03
C ASN A 41 11.43 8.59 -8.76
N ILE A 42 10.23 9.16 -8.72
CA ILE A 42 9.02 8.41 -8.40
C ILE A 42 8.73 7.29 -9.41
N HIS A 43 9.11 7.47 -10.67
CA HIS A 43 8.89 6.46 -11.69
C HIS A 43 9.78 5.23 -11.53
N GLU A 44 10.99 5.39 -11.00
CA GLU A 44 11.83 4.24 -10.61
C GLU A 44 11.20 3.45 -9.46
N VAL A 45 10.58 4.15 -8.50
CA VAL A 45 9.80 3.51 -7.43
C VAL A 45 8.63 2.71 -8.01
N CYS A 46 7.86 3.32 -8.91
CA CYS A 46 6.74 2.66 -9.58
C CYS A 46 7.18 1.44 -10.40
N GLU A 47 8.28 1.54 -11.15
CA GLU A 47 8.80 0.44 -11.96
C GLU A 47 9.31 -0.72 -11.11
N ARG A 48 9.94 -0.43 -9.97
CA ARG A 48 10.34 -1.47 -9.03
C ARG A 48 9.14 -2.23 -8.47
N VAL A 49 8.11 -1.51 -8.05
CA VAL A 49 6.87 -2.10 -7.56
C VAL A 49 6.16 -2.91 -8.65
N ARG A 50 6.07 -2.34 -9.85
CA ARG A 50 5.48 -3.02 -11.00
C ARG A 50 6.17 -4.35 -11.29
N SER A 51 7.50 -4.36 -11.31
CA SER A 51 8.28 -5.58 -11.56
C SER A 51 7.99 -6.67 -10.53
N LEU A 52 7.87 -6.31 -9.26
CA LEU A 52 7.57 -7.24 -8.18
C LEU A 52 6.14 -7.82 -8.30
N ILE A 53 5.17 -6.99 -8.61
CA ILE A 53 3.77 -7.41 -8.75
C ILE A 53 3.57 -8.28 -9.99
N VAL A 54 4.15 -7.94 -11.11
CA VAL A 54 4.07 -8.74 -12.34
C VAL A 54 4.75 -10.11 -12.16
N ALA A 55 5.83 -10.17 -11.38
CA ALA A 55 6.47 -11.45 -11.05
C ALA A 55 5.60 -12.33 -10.16
N GLU A 56 4.88 -11.74 -9.20
CA GLU A 56 3.97 -12.46 -8.30
C GLU A 56 2.66 -12.89 -9.00
N PHE A 57 2.14 -12.05 -9.90
CA PHE A 57 0.92 -12.29 -10.66
C PHE A 57 1.22 -12.31 -12.17
N PRO A 58 1.88 -13.36 -12.68
CA PRO A 58 2.34 -13.42 -14.07
C PRO A 58 1.22 -13.56 -15.09
N LYS A 59 0.00 -13.91 -14.66
CA LYS A 59 -1.18 -14.10 -15.52
C LYS A 59 -2.41 -13.48 -14.88
N GLY A 60 -3.27 -12.90 -15.73
CA GLY A 60 -4.58 -12.39 -15.32
C GLY A 60 -4.58 -10.99 -14.73
N LEU A 61 -3.42 -10.40 -14.45
CA LEU A 61 -3.27 -9.03 -13.97
C LEU A 61 -2.48 -8.18 -14.96
N ARG A 62 -3.06 -7.07 -15.36
CA ARG A 62 -2.40 -6.03 -16.15
C ARG A 62 -2.07 -4.83 -15.26
N VAL A 63 -0.81 -4.40 -15.27
CA VAL A 63 -0.36 -3.20 -14.59
C VAL A 63 0.00 -2.14 -15.63
N VAL A 64 -0.83 -1.10 -15.73
CA VAL A 64 -0.75 -0.03 -16.71
C VAL A 64 0.02 1.16 -16.14
N ARG A 65 0.88 1.75 -16.95
CA ARG A 65 1.63 2.98 -16.64
C ARG A 65 0.92 4.18 -17.25
N ASP A 66 0.72 5.21 -16.46
CA ASP A 66 0.18 6.50 -16.90
C ASP A 66 0.98 7.61 -16.19
N TYR A 67 2.20 7.85 -16.69
CA TYR A 67 3.20 8.66 -16.03
C TYR A 67 3.31 10.06 -16.60
N ASP A 68 3.34 11.05 -15.72
CA ASP A 68 3.76 12.41 -16.02
C ASP A 68 5.29 12.51 -15.88
N THR A 69 6.00 12.51 -17.01
CA THR A 69 7.45 12.55 -17.03
C THR A 69 8.06 13.90 -16.67
N SER A 70 7.23 14.93 -16.48
CA SER A 70 7.68 16.25 -16.01
C SER A 70 7.96 16.33 -14.51
N ILE A 71 7.62 15.30 -13.75
CA ILE A 71 7.84 15.26 -12.30
C ILE A 71 9.33 15.24 -12.00
N PRO A 72 9.86 16.23 -11.24
CA PRO A 72 11.27 16.27 -10.89
C PRO A 72 11.62 15.23 -9.82
N GLU A 73 12.90 14.92 -9.70
CA GLU A 73 13.43 14.23 -8.54
C GLU A 73 13.21 15.06 -7.28
N PHE A 74 13.04 14.38 -6.16
CA PHE A 74 12.82 15.00 -4.86
C PHE A 74 13.60 14.27 -3.77
N ARG A 75 13.76 14.92 -2.62
CA ARG A 75 14.45 14.34 -1.47
C ARG A 75 13.52 13.41 -0.70
N GLY A 76 13.90 12.16 -0.56
CA GLY A 76 13.12 11.16 0.15
C GLY A 76 13.90 9.89 0.43
N ASP A 77 13.25 8.95 1.08
CA ASP A 77 13.76 7.61 1.30
C ASP A 77 13.15 6.65 0.26
N ARG A 78 13.97 6.30 -0.71
CA ARG A 78 13.55 5.45 -1.83
C ARG A 78 12.98 4.11 -1.37
N GLU A 79 13.62 3.45 -0.41
CA GLU A 79 13.19 2.14 0.07
C GLU A 79 11.86 2.20 0.85
N GLN A 80 11.67 3.24 1.65
CA GLN A 80 10.38 3.47 2.31
C GLN A 80 9.25 3.73 1.32
N LEU A 81 9.51 4.51 0.28
CA LEU A 81 8.53 4.80 -0.77
C LEU A 81 8.19 3.54 -1.58
N ILE A 82 9.19 2.73 -1.93
CA ILE A 82 8.95 1.42 -2.58
C ILE A 82 8.06 0.56 -1.68
N GLN A 83 8.35 0.47 -0.40
CA GLN A 83 7.56 -0.34 0.53
C GLN A 83 6.14 0.19 0.67
N ALA A 84 5.95 1.50 0.77
CA ALA A 84 4.63 2.12 0.85
C ALA A 84 3.78 1.83 -0.38
N VAL A 85 4.33 2.06 -1.56
CA VAL A 85 3.64 1.83 -2.84
C VAL A 85 3.38 0.34 -3.06
N LEU A 86 4.36 -0.51 -2.75
CA LEU A 86 4.20 -1.96 -2.84
C LEU A 86 3.06 -2.47 -1.95
N ASN A 87 2.94 -1.98 -0.72
CA ASN A 87 1.87 -2.37 0.19
C ASN A 87 0.48 -2.00 -0.38
N ILE A 88 0.36 -0.82 -0.98
CA ILE A 88 -0.89 -0.38 -1.60
C ILE A 88 -1.21 -1.23 -2.84
N VAL A 89 -0.24 -1.42 -3.73
CA VAL A 89 -0.42 -2.19 -4.98
C VAL A 89 -0.68 -3.66 -4.68
N HIS A 90 0.02 -4.25 -3.73
CA HIS A 90 -0.20 -5.63 -3.30
C HIS A 90 -1.61 -5.82 -2.71
N ASN A 91 -2.05 -4.86 -1.90
CA ASN A 91 -3.42 -4.82 -1.37
C ASN A 91 -4.47 -4.75 -2.48
N ALA A 92 -4.24 -3.93 -3.52
CA ALA A 92 -5.09 -3.87 -4.70
C ALA A 92 -5.11 -5.21 -5.46
N ALA A 93 -3.95 -5.81 -5.71
CA ALA A 93 -3.86 -7.10 -6.42
C ALA A 93 -4.59 -8.23 -5.68
N GLN A 94 -4.51 -8.26 -4.36
CA GLN A 94 -5.25 -9.22 -3.55
C GLN A 94 -6.77 -9.02 -3.62
N ALA A 95 -7.23 -7.76 -3.70
CA ALA A 95 -8.65 -7.46 -3.88
C ALA A 95 -9.18 -7.88 -5.26
N LEU A 96 -8.29 -8.07 -6.23
CA LEU A 96 -8.59 -8.44 -7.61
C LEU A 96 -8.55 -9.96 -7.85
N SER A 97 -8.49 -10.80 -6.83
CA SER A 97 -8.31 -12.25 -6.98
C SER A 97 -9.31 -12.88 -7.95
N ASP A 98 -10.59 -12.51 -7.88
CA ASP A 98 -11.62 -13.02 -8.77
C ASP A 98 -11.43 -12.57 -10.24
N ARG A 99 -10.99 -11.32 -10.44
CA ARG A 99 -10.68 -10.79 -11.76
C ARG A 99 -9.39 -11.35 -12.33
N VAL A 100 -8.40 -11.62 -11.49
CA VAL A 100 -7.18 -12.33 -11.90
C VAL A 100 -7.52 -13.71 -12.44
N ALA A 101 -8.43 -14.42 -11.78
CA ALA A 101 -8.86 -15.75 -12.20
C ALA A 101 -9.51 -15.77 -13.59
N VAL A 102 -10.23 -14.72 -13.96
CA VAL A 102 -10.89 -14.59 -15.29
C VAL A 102 -10.06 -13.77 -16.30
N GLY A 103 -8.92 -13.22 -15.88
CA GLY A 103 -7.96 -12.56 -16.78
C GLY A 103 -8.28 -11.10 -17.12
N ASP A 104 -9.12 -10.42 -16.32
CA ASP A 104 -9.52 -9.03 -16.56
C ASP A 104 -9.14 -8.06 -15.41
N ALA A 105 -8.24 -8.47 -14.52
CA ALA A 105 -7.73 -7.62 -13.47
C ALA A 105 -6.81 -6.53 -14.02
N GLU A 106 -7.00 -5.31 -13.56
CA GLU A 106 -6.19 -4.15 -13.95
C GLU A 106 -5.84 -3.27 -12.76
N ILE A 107 -4.58 -2.87 -12.70
CA ILE A 107 -4.07 -1.80 -11.83
C ILE A 107 -3.43 -0.75 -12.70
N VAL A 108 -3.81 0.52 -12.51
CA VAL A 108 -3.18 1.68 -13.16
C VAL A 108 -2.31 2.40 -12.15
N LEU A 109 -1.04 2.57 -12.49
CA LEU A 109 -0.12 3.45 -11.77
C LEU A 109 -0.07 4.78 -12.52
N ARG A 110 -0.67 5.80 -11.92
CA ARG A 110 -0.77 7.15 -12.51
C ARG A 110 0.00 8.14 -11.68
N THR A 111 0.82 8.94 -12.31
CA THR A 111 1.52 10.06 -11.68
C THR A 111 1.12 11.39 -12.31
N ARG A 112 0.95 12.42 -11.49
CA ARG A 112 0.62 13.79 -11.91
C ARG A 112 1.33 14.79 -11.02
N ILE A 113 1.56 16.00 -11.54
CA ILE A 113 1.92 17.17 -10.76
C ILE A 113 0.66 17.96 -10.45
N ASN A 114 0.47 18.29 -9.19
CA ASN A 114 -0.57 19.19 -8.75
C ASN A 114 0.05 20.51 -8.24
N ARG A 115 -0.53 21.63 -8.65
CA ARG A 115 -0.04 22.96 -8.30
C ARG A 115 -0.92 23.60 -7.23
N GLN A 116 -0.29 24.36 -6.32
CA GLN A 116 -0.98 25.12 -5.28
C GLN A 116 -1.91 24.24 -4.42
N VAL A 117 -1.38 23.15 -3.92
CA VAL A 117 -2.10 22.19 -3.10
C VAL A 117 -2.07 22.60 -1.65
N THR A 118 -3.22 22.51 -0.97
CA THR A 118 -3.31 22.67 0.47
C THR A 118 -3.67 21.33 1.08
N PHE A 119 -2.82 20.84 1.97
CA PHE A 119 -3.19 19.72 2.83
C PHE A 119 -2.74 19.96 4.27
N GLY A 120 -3.60 19.60 5.19
CA GLY A 120 -3.50 20.09 6.55
C GLY A 120 -3.72 21.61 6.61
N LYS A 121 -2.85 22.30 7.33
CA LYS A 121 -2.87 23.78 7.42
C LYS A 121 -1.81 24.44 6.55
N GLN A 122 -1.13 23.68 5.70
CA GLN A 122 0.00 24.17 4.91
C GLN A 122 -0.31 24.13 3.42
N ARG A 123 0.09 25.22 2.74
CA ARG A 123 -0.01 25.36 1.29
C ARG A 123 1.33 25.05 0.65
N TYR A 124 1.31 24.21 -0.36
CA TYR A 124 2.48 23.82 -1.15
C TYR A 124 2.34 24.30 -2.57
N ARG A 125 3.44 24.77 -3.14
CA ARG A 125 3.48 25.23 -4.53
C ARG A 125 3.27 24.09 -5.51
N LEU A 126 3.92 22.97 -5.24
CA LEU A 126 3.85 21.75 -6.05
C LEU A 126 3.68 20.53 -5.15
N ALA A 127 2.93 19.57 -5.62
CA ALA A 127 2.84 18.24 -5.03
C ALA A 127 2.85 17.17 -6.11
N LEU A 128 3.50 16.06 -5.80
CA LEU A 128 3.39 14.83 -6.56
C LEU A 128 2.11 14.12 -6.16
N GLU A 129 1.32 13.71 -7.14
CA GLU A 129 0.23 12.74 -6.96
C GLU A 129 0.62 11.41 -7.59
N LEU A 130 0.55 10.35 -6.80
CA LEU A 130 0.64 8.98 -7.28
C LEU A 130 -0.67 8.27 -6.98
N HIS A 131 -1.34 7.79 -8.03
CA HIS A 131 -2.57 7.02 -7.93
C HIS A 131 -2.30 5.54 -8.20
N VAL A 132 -2.87 4.70 -7.35
CA VAL A 132 -3.00 3.27 -7.57
C VAL A 132 -4.48 2.97 -7.75
N ILE A 133 -4.88 2.71 -8.99
CA ILE A 133 -6.29 2.56 -9.37
C ILE A 133 -6.54 1.12 -9.77
N ASP A 134 -7.46 0.45 -9.10
CA ASP A 134 -7.86 -0.92 -9.43
C ASP A 134 -9.32 -1.02 -9.88
N ASN A 135 -9.64 -2.05 -10.63
CA ASN A 135 -10.99 -2.35 -11.10
C ASN A 135 -11.73 -3.40 -10.26
N GLY A 136 -11.39 -3.46 -8.98
CA GLY A 136 -11.94 -4.42 -8.02
C GLY A 136 -13.33 -4.10 -7.50
N PRO A 137 -13.80 -4.86 -6.52
CA PRO A 137 -15.16 -4.74 -5.99
C PRO A 137 -15.41 -3.48 -5.17
N GLY A 138 -14.36 -2.72 -4.85
CA GLY A 138 -14.42 -1.60 -3.92
C GLY A 138 -14.21 -2.00 -2.48
N ILE A 139 -14.22 -1.01 -1.60
CA ILE A 139 -13.99 -1.18 -0.17
C ILE A 139 -15.33 -1.11 0.56
N PRO A 140 -15.63 -2.04 1.47
CA PRO A 140 -16.84 -1.98 2.28
C PRO A 140 -16.94 -0.70 3.10
N ASP A 141 -18.12 -0.09 3.17
CA ASP A 141 -18.35 1.16 3.87
C ASP A 141 -17.99 1.08 5.36
N GLU A 142 -18.15 -0.11 5.95
CA GLU A 142 -17.89 -0.37 7.37
C GLU A 142 -16.41 -0.16 7.76
N ILE A 143 -15.51 -0.27 6.80
CA ILE A 143 -14.06 -0.15 7.04
C ILE A 143 -13.42 1.08 6.40
N LYS A 144 -14.14 1.83 5.53
CA LYS A 144 -13.60 3.00 4.83
C LYS A 144 -12.94 4.01 5.76
N ASP A 145 -13.59 4.35 6.88
CA ASP A 145 -13.09 5.33 7.83
C ASP A 145 -11.91 4.82 8.68
N ARG A 146 -11.63 3.53 8.63
CA ARG A 146 -10.60 2.87 9.44
C ARG A 146 -9.53 2.15 8.63
N LEU A 147 -9.45 2.41 7.32
CA LEU A 147 -8.55 1.72 6.40
C LEU A 147 -7.08 1.72 6.84
N PHE A 148 -6.64 2.82 7.42
CA PHE A 148 -5.25 3.02 7.82
C PHE A 148 -4.98 2.67 9.28
N PHE A 149 -5.99 2.25 10.03
CA PHE A 149 -5.78 1.77 11.39
C PHE A 149 -5.11 0.39 11.36
N PRO A 150 -4.17 0.12 12.28
CA PRO A 150 -3.55 -1.20 12.36
C PRO A 150 -4.59 -2.29 12.64
N LEU A 151 -4.36 -3.48 12.08
CA LEU A 151 -5.20 -4.66 12.25
C LEU A 151 -6.61 -4.57 11.64
N VAL A 152 -6.92 -3.53 10.87
CA VAL A 152 -8.16 -3.45 10.10
C VAL A 152 -7.98 -4.14 8.75
N SER A 153 -8.83 -5.11 8.46
CA SER A 153 -8.85 -5.81 7.17
C SER A 153 -10.30 -6.13 6.79
N GLY A 154 -10.62 -5.89 5.53
CA GLY A 154 -11.90 -6.32 4.95
C GLY A 154 -11.86 -7.73 4.38
N ARG A 155 -10.76 -8.46 4.59
CA ARG A 155 -10.55 -9.80 4.05
C ARG A 155 -10.15 -10.79 5.12
N ASP A 156 -10.66 -12.01 4.97
CA ASP A 156 -10.23 -13.14 5.79
C ASP A 156 -8.73 -13.42 5.55
N GLY A 157 -7.97 -13.48 6.63
CA GLY A 157 -6.52 -13.73 6.60
C GLY A 157 -5.64 -12.52 6.29
N GLY A 158 -6.19 -11.33 6.07
CA GLY A 158 -5.42 -10.09 5.95
C GLY A 158 -4.84 -9.64 7.30
N SER A 159 -3.56 -9.20 7.31
CA SER A 159 -2.91 -8.74 8.55
C SER A 159 -3.41 -7.36 9.02
N GLY A 160 -3.96 -6.54 8.10
CA GLY A 160 -4.39 -5.18 8.38
C GLY A 160 -3.25 -4.18 8.65
N LEU A 161 -2.00 -4.53 8.36
CA LEU A 161 -0.82 -3.69 8.63
C LEU A 161 -0.22 -3.02 7.40
N GLY A 162 -0.51 -3.50 6.19
CA GLY A 162 0.09 -2.97 4.96
C GLY A 162 -0.22 -1.50 4.72
N LEU A 163 -1.47 -1.09 4.84
CA LEU A 163 -1.90 0.30 4.65
C LEU A 163 -1.44 1.22 5.79
N ASN A 164 -1.38 0.72 7.02
CA ASN A 164 -0.85 1.47 8.15
C ASN A 164 0.63 1.82 7.95
N LEU A 165 1.45 0.87 7.50
CA LEU A 165 2.86 1.11 7.17
C LEU A 165 3.01 2.11 6.01
N ALA A 166 2.20 1.97 4.96
CA ALA A 166 2.21 2.90 3.85
C ALA A 166 1.91 4.33 4.31
N GLN A 167 0.91 4.52 5.17
CA GLN A 167 0.59 5.82 5.75
C GLN A 167 1.77 6.39 6.56
N THR A 168 2.41 5.57 7.39
CA THR A 168 3.57 5.98 8.19
C THR A 168 4.70 6.49 7.31
N PHE A 169 5.06 5.76 6.27
CA PHE A 169 6.14 6.14 5.36
C PHE A 169 5.81 7.40 4.55
N VAL A 170 4.58 7.52 4.08
CA VAL A 170 4.13 8.73 3.38
C VAL A 170 4.13 9.95 4.29
N GLN A 171 3.70 9.81 5.55
CA GLN A 171 3.75 10.88 6.54
C GLN A 171 5.18 11.33 6.86
N GLN A 172 6.15 10.41 6.86
CA GLN A 172 7.58 10.76 7.00
C GLN A 172 8.10 11.61 5.84
N HIS A 173 7.43 11.59 4.70
CA HIS A 173 7.68 12.45 3.54
C HIS A 173 6.78 13.70 3.52
N HIS A 174 6.15 14.03 4.65
CA HIS A 174 5.19 15.13 4.78
C HIS A 174 3.97 15.02 3.87
N GLY A 175 3.68 13.81 3.39
CA GLY A 175 2.58 13.51 2.50
C GLY A 175 1.35 12.98 3.22
N LEU A 176 0.34 12.68 2.43
CA LEU A 176 -0.88 12.01 2.89
C LEU A 176 -1.38 10.99 1.86
N ILE A 177 -2.20 10.06 2.31
CA ILE A 177 -2.89 9.10 1.47
C ILE A 177 -4.40 9.34 1.59
N GLU A 178 -5.06 9.40 0.45
CA GLU A 178 -6.52 9.45 0.33
C GLU A 178 -7.01 8.22 -0.42
N CYS A 179 -8.22 7.79 -0.13
CA CYS A 179 -8.87 6.67 -0.80
C CYS A 179 -10.26 7.08 -1.28
N ASP A 180 -10.52 6.88 -2.56
CA ASP A 180 -11.84 6.99 -3.18
C ASP A 180 -12.22 5.64 -3.76
N SER A 181 -13.33 5.07 -3.31
CA SER A 181 -13.73 3.71 -3.67
C SER A 181 -15.22 3.60 -3.91
N VAL A 182 -15.52 3.05 -5.09
CA VAL A 182 -16.85 2.59 -5.48
C VAL A 182 -16.72 1.18 -6.09
N PRO A 183 -17.79 0.39 -6.17
CA PRO A 183 -17.73 -0.88 -6.88
C PRO A 183 -17.22 -0.71 -8.31
N GLY A 184 -16.19 -1.47 -8.67
CA GLY A 184 -15.53 -1.41 -9.98
C GLY A 184 -14.35 -0.44 -10.06
N ARG A 185 -14.12 0.39 -9.05
CA ARG A 185 -12.98 1.32 -9.05
C ARG A 185 -12.58 1.72 -7.63
N THR A 186 -11.34 1.43 -7.27
CA THR A 186 -10.71 1.95 -6.05
C THR A 186 -9.45 2.72 -6.43
N ASP A 187 -9.34 3.95 -5.94
CA ASP A 187 -8.21 4.85 -6.18
C ASP A 187 -7.57 5.23 -4.85
N PHE A 188 -6.35 4.73 -4.62
CA PHE A 188 -5.49 5.22 -3.55
C PHE A 188 -4.57 6.29 -4.11
N LYS A 189 -4.69 7.49 -3.57
CA LYS A 189 -3.89 8.65 -3.99
C LYS A 189 -2.88 9.01 -2.89
N ILE A 190 -1.60 8.96 -3.25
CA ILE A 190 -0.49 9.46 -2.42
C ILE A 190 -0.17 10.87 -2.89
N LEU A 191 -0.15 11.82 -1.94
CA LEU A 191 0.28 13.19 -2.16
C LEU A 191 1.58 13.42 -1.41
N ILE A 192 2.62 13.91 -2.10
CA ILE A 192 3.90 14.28 -1.51
C ILE A 192 4.26 15.69 -1.94
N PRO A 193 4.50 16.61 -0.99
CA PRO A 193 4.93 17.97 -1.33
C PRO A 193 6.31 17.93 -2.00
N LEU A 194 6.45 18.72 -3.05
CA LEU A 194 7.70 18.95 -3.75
C LEU A 194 8.31 20.29 -3.32
N PRO A 195 9.65 20.43 -3.35
CA PRO A 195 10.32 21.67 -2.99
C PRO A 195 9.97 22.86 -3.89
#